data_f18710751b5948b501ab079489f643f0
#
_entry.id   f18710751b5948b501ab079489f643f0
#
_cell.length_a   1.000
_cell.length_b   1.000
_cell.length_c   1.000
_cell.angle_alpha   90.00
_cell.angle_beta   90.00
_cell.angle_gamma   90.00
#
_symmetry.space_group_name_H-M   'P 1'
#
loop_
_entity.id
_entity.type
_entity.pdbx_description
1 polymer ?
#
loop_
_entity_poly.entity_id
_entity_poly.type
_entity_poly.pdbx_seq_one_letter_code
_entity_poly.pdbx_strand_id
1 'polypeptide(L)'
;MLRIKAGFATGAAVGAAFAAAAFGVAVSSAHQTTARAAAVTPKNLSPKDFNTTMSAMASLKGLAAKGKGNIDLILPDTNTSARYTEFDQPLFMKAMKLAGLKASQYGVQNAQHSDSQFITLAQSDITKGAKVLLIDPEDPGTGATVAKYAQKHGVKVIDYDRLTAGPYYDSFNNVYVGHLLGTGLASCVASWKMHNASLAHPKVIVMRGDPTDNNATQFFSGYNAVLSPLFKSGSWTEEATPAGTWTPSTALTEFQQAFTAHPSTNALLSPNDENASPIITYLQTQHVKPYTFPVTGQDATQIGIQDMIAGYQCGTVYKPIFLEAEAGAALALYVRAGVKPPKSLLNGSVTNPNVHNAKVPSVLLTPEWVTPGTVEKTIVHDHFVPAKSICTATYKADCRRYGIK
;
A
#
# COMPACT_ATOMS: atom_id res chain seq x y z
N MET A 1 34.25 -43.16 53.53
CA MET A 1 33.54 -44.28 54.20
C MET A 1 32.07 -44.16 53.73
N LEU A 2 31.52 -44.91 52.96
CA LEU A 2 31.05 -46.28 53.01
C LEU A 2 30.82 -46.84 51.59
N ARG A 3 31.37 -47.99 51.31
CA ARG A 3 31.14 -48.85 50.15
C ARG A 3 29.81 -49.59 50.33
N ILE A 4 29.26 -50.16 49.22
CA ILE A 4 28.63 -51.50 49.10
C ILE A 4 27.64 -51.41 47.92
N LYS A 5 27.41 -52.33 47.05
CA LYS A 5 28.02 -53.57 46.49
C LYS A 5 27.22 -53.89 45.24
N ALA A 6 27.86 -54.50 44.28
CA ALA A 6 27.26 -55.07 43.08
C ALA A 6 26.45 -56.33 43.41
N GLY A 7 25.43 -56.61 42.62
CA GLY A 7 24.74 -57.90 42.60
C GLY A 7 24.45 -58.33 41.14
N PHE A 8 25.21 -59.32 40.68
CA PHE A 8 24.95 -60.11 39.46
C PHE A 8 23.86 -61.16 39.71
N ALA A 9 22.91 -61.27 38.79
CA ALA A 9 22.15 -62.50 38.70
C ALA A 9 21.95 -62.89 37.22
N THR A 10 22.48 -64.06 36.91
CA THR A 10 22.37 -64.80 35.67
C THR A 10 21.00 -65.47 35.55
N GLY A 11 20.45 -65.61 34.32
CA GLY A 11 19.32 -66.54 34.12
C GLY A 11 18.75 -66.62 32.71
N ALA A 12 19.15 -67.67 32.00
CA ALA A 12 18.43 -68.49 31.05
C ALA A 12 17.89 -67.93 29.73
N ALA A 13 18.49 -68.42 28.66
CA ALA A 13 17.98 -68.36 27.29
C ALA A 13 16.76 -69.30 27.11
N VAL A 14 15.70 -68.81 26.48
CA VAL A 14 14.65 -69.64 25.87
C VAL A 14 14.52 -69.18 24.40
N GLY A 15 14.84 -70.05 23.51
CA GLY A 15 14.66 -69.87 22.06
C GLY A 15 13.17 -69.90 21.69
N ALA A 16 12.73 -68.95 20.93
CA ALA A 16 11.47 -69.00 20.22
C ALA A 16 11.73 -68.66 18.74
N ALA A 17 11.44 -69.58 17.90
CA ALA A 17 11.48 -69.48 16.45
C ALA A 17 10.36 -68.48 16.02
N PHE A 18 10.74 -67.44 15.33
CA PHE A 18 9.78 -66.59 14.67
C PHE A 18 9.73 -66.81 13.18
N ALA A 19 8.56 -67.30 12.74
CA ALA A 19 8.21 -67.46 11.34
C ALA A 19 8.13 -65.99 10.70
N ALA A 20 8.87 -65.82 9.63
CA ALA A 20 8.80 -64.61 8.83
C ALA A 20 7.48 -64.53 8.04
N ALA A 21 6.51 -63.78 8.49
CA ALA A 21 5.38 -63.38 7.67
C ALA A 21 5.77 -62.11 6.91
N ALA A 22 5.95 -62.23 5.60
CA ALA A 22 6.16 -61.11 4.70
C ALA A 22 4.84 -60.32 4.55
N PHE A 23 4.71 -59.23 5.28
CA PHE A 23 3.67 -58.21 5.00
C PHE A 23 4.17 -57.32 3.86
N GLY A 24 3.64 -57.55 2.66
CA GLY A 24 3.77 -56.61 1.55
C GLY A 24 3.06 -55.32 1.87
N VAL A 25 3.81 -54.26 2.22
CA VAL A 25 3.28 -52.90 2.31
C VAL A 25 3.07 -52.43 0.88
N ALA A 26 1.83 -52.44 0.42
CA ALA A 26 1.42 -51.76 -0.79
C ALA A 26 1.55 -50.24 -0.53
N VAL A 27 2.62 -49.64 -1.05
CA VAL A 27 2.75 -48.17 -1.11
C VAL A 27 1.74 -47.71 -2.15
N SER A 28 0.55 -47.32 -1.71
CA SER A 28 -0.38 -46.60 -2.56
C SER A 28 0.22 -45.23 -2.81
N SER A 29 0.75 -45.00 -4.00
CA SER A 29 1.13 -43.70 -4.53
C SER A 29 -0.14 -42.86 -4.60
N ALA A 30 -0.43 -42.09 -3.54
CA ALA A 30 -1.41 -41.04 -3.61
C ALA A 30 -0.90 -40.02 -4.64
N HIS A 31 -1.43 -40.07 -5.86
CA HIS A 31 -1.32 -39.00 -6.80
C HIS A 31 -1.94 -37.77 -6.13
N GLN A 32 -1.11 -36.88 -5.58
CA GLN A 32 -1.52 -35.54 -5.30
C GLN A 32 -1.86 -34.90 -6.65
N THR A 33 -3.12 -34.95 -7.03
CA THR A 33 -3.67 -34.06 -8.04
C THR A 33 -3.51 -32.66 -7.48
N THR A 34 -2.39 -32.00 -7.81
CA THR A 34 -2.29 -30.54 -7.68
C THR A 34 -3.45 -29.98 -8.49
N ALA A 35 -4.47 -29.48 -7.79
CA ALA A 35 -5.57 -28.80 -8.43
C ALA A 35 -4.94 -27.69 -9.27
N ARG A 36 -4.96 -27.84 -10.59
CA ARG A 36 -4.47 -26.83 -11.53
C ARG A 36 -5.30 -25.58 -11.27
N ALA A 37 -4.64 -24.53 -10.81
CA ALA A 37 -5.31 -23.25 -10.59
C ALA A 37 -6.16 -22.92 -11.84
N ALA A 38 -7.42 -22.56 -11.63
CA ALA A 38 -8.30 -22.23 -12.75
C ALA A 38 -7.66 -21.11 -13.56
N ALA A 39 -7.64 -21.27 -14.89
CA ALA A 39 -7.08 -20.25 -15.77
C ALA A 39 -7.80 -18.90 -15.56
N VAL A 40 -7.05 -17.82 -15.43
CA VAL A 40 -7.58 -16.48 -15.31
C VAL A 40 -8.36 -16.12 -16.57
N THR A 41 -9.61 -15.74 -16.40
CA THR A 41 -10.51 -15.34 -17.49
C THR A 41 -11.22 -14.05 -17.13
N PRO A 42 -11.78 -13.30 -18.10
CA PRO A 42 -12.56 -12.11 -17.77
C PRO A 42 -13.75 -12.35 -16.85
N LYS A 43 -14.22 -13.59 -16.69
CA LYS A 43 -15.36 -13.91 -15.81
C LYS A 43 -14.99 -14.10 -14.35
N ASN A 44 -13.74 -14.47 -14.06
CA ASN A 44 -13.25 -14.80 -12.72
C ASN A 44 -12.06 -13.94 -12.25
N LEU A 45 -11.71 -12.89 -13.00
CA LEU A 45 -10.62 -11.98 -12.64
C LEU A 45 -10.87 -11.37 -11.24
N SER A 46 -9.83 -11.34 -10.46
CA SER A 46 -9.84 -10.82 -9.09
C SER A 46 -8.52 -10.12 -8.76
N PRO A 47 -8.43 -9.29 -7.72
CA PRO A 47 -7.18 -8.69 -7.28
C PRO A 47 -6.07 -9.70 -6.94
N LYS A 48 -6.42 -10.96 -6.64
CA LYS A 48 -5.45 -12.04 -6.36
C LYS A 48 -4.69 -12.52 -7.60
N ASP A 49 -5.19 -12.19 -8.79
CA ASP A 49 -4.57 -12.58 -10.06
C ASP A 49 -3.53 -11.55 -10.52
N PHE A 50 -3.50 -10.37 -9.88
CA PHE A 50 -2.57 -9.29 -10.20
C PHE A 50 -1.19 -9.54 -9.61
N ASN A 51 -0.15 -9.14 -10.34
CA ASN A 51 1.22 -9.38 -9.96
C ASN A 51 2.20 -8.45 -10.70
N THR A 52 3.46 -8.43 -10.29
CA THR A 52 4.52 -7.55 -10.87
C THR A 52 4.70 -7.73 -12.38
N THR A 53 4.37 -8.89 -12.94
CA THR A 53 4.44 -9.14 -14.39
C THR A 53 3.20 -8.66 -15.13
N MET A 54 2.09 -8.40 -14.41
CA MET A 54 0.76 -8.05 -14.96
C MET A 54 0.24 -9.10 -15.93
N SER A 55 0.52 -10.37 -15.64
CA SER A 55 0.19 -11.49 -16.56
C SER A 55 -1.31 -11.64 -16.78
N ALA A 56 -2.17 -11.22 -15.84
CA ALA A 56 -3.61 -11.29 -15.95
C ALA A 56 -4.15 -10.39 -17.10
N MET A 57 -3.46 -9.31 -17.45
CA MET A 57 -3.87 -8.40 -18.52
C MET A 57 -3.97 -9.08 -19.88
N ALA A 58 -3.17 -10.11 -20.13
CA ALA A 58 -3.24 -10.88 -21.37
C ALA A 58 -4.60 -11.59 -21.57
N SER A 59 -5.29 -11.96 -20.48
CA SER A 59 -6.63 -12.57 -20.52
C SER A 59 -7.72 -11.59 -20.97
N LEU A 60 -7.44 -10.28 -20.91
CA LEU A 60 -8.38 -9.21 -21.22
C LEU A 60 -8.32 -8.73 -22.68
N LYS A 61 -7.47 -9.33 -23.52
CA LYS A 61 -7.35 -8.97 -24.96
C LYS A 61 -8.70 -8.98 -25.70
N GLY A 62 -9.58 -9.92 -25.35
CA GLY A 62 -10.92 -9.98 -25.92
C GLY A 62 -11.80 -8.77 -25.55
N LEU A 63 -11.71 -8.26 -24.33
CA LEU A 63 -12.38 -7.03 -23.91
C LEU A 63 -11.76 -5.82 -24.58
N ALA A 64 -10.42 -5.76 -24.64
CA ALA A 64 -9.69 -4.69 -25.32
C ALA A 64 -10.12 -4.57 -26.82
N ALA A 65 -10.24 -5.71 -27.51
CA ALA A 65 -10.68 -5.74 -28.91
C ALA A 65 -12.16 -5.34 -29.08
N LYS A 66 -13.02 -5.68 -28.12
CA LYS A 66 -14.46 -5.37 -28.15
C LYS A 66 -14.74 -3.88 -27.92
N GLY A 67 -14.00 -3.23 -27.02
CA GLY A 67 -14.20 -1.83 -26.64
C GLY A 67 -13.80 -0.86 -27.76
N LYS A 68 -14.42 0.32 -27.78
CA LYS A 68 -14.12 1.41 -28.72
C LYS A 68 -13.78 2.70 -27.99
N GLY A 69 -13.01 3.59 -28.63
CA GLY A 69 -12.53 4.87 -28.08
C GLY A 69 -11.32 4.69 -27.18
N ASN A 70 -10.88 5.78 -26.56
CA ASN A 70 -9.67 5.80 -25.73
C ASN A 70 -9.99 5.55 -24.24
N ILE A 71 -8.96 5.15 -23.51
CA ILE A 71 -8.92 5.10 -22.04
C ILE A 71 -7.79 6.05 -21.61
N ASP A 72 -8.11 7.07 -20.85
CA ASP A 72 -7.12 8.04 -20.39
C ASP A 72 -7.14 8.12 -18.87
N LEU A 73 -5.94 8.21 -18.26
CA LEU A 73 -5.70 8.41 -16.84
C LEU A 73 -5.17 9.83 -16.63
N ILE A 74 -5.79 10.56 -15.71
CA ILE A 74 -5.35 11.90 -15.33
C ILE A 74 -4.91 11.86 -13.87
N LEU A 75 -3.62 12.12 -13.66
CA LEU A 75 -2.95 12.16 -12.36
C LEU A 75 -2.85 13.59 -11.83
N PRO A 76 -2.75 13.79 -10.49
CA PRO A 76 -2.89 15.13 -9.90
C PRO A 76 -1.66 16.01 -10.13
N ASP A 77 -0.48 15.49 -9.81
CA ASP A 77 0.75 16.30 -9.77
C ASP A 77 2.02 15.44 -9.93
N THR A 78 3.18 16.09 -9.85
CA THR A 78 4.50 15.45 -9.94
C THR A 78 5.35 15.70 -8.68
N ASN A 79 4.81 16.38 -7.66
CA ASN A 79 5.59 16.93 -6.55
C ASN A 79 5.17 16.42 -5.17
N THR A 80 3.86 16.13 -4.95
CA THR A 80 3.36 15.70 -3.63
C THR A 80 3.64 14.22 -3.37
N SER A 81 3.75 13.41 -4.42
CA SER A 81 4.17 12.01 -4.31
C SER A 81 4.91 11.56 -5.57
N ALA A 82 6.03 10.89 -5.38
CA ALA A 82 6.81 10.28 -6.47
C ALA A 82 6.04 9.17 -7.20
N ARG A 83 5.00 8.58 -6.57
CA ARG A 83 4.25 7.46 -7.13
C ARG A 83 3.71 7.74 -8.53
N TYR A 84 3.20 8.95 -8.78
CA TYR A 84 2.49 9.27 -10.01
C TYR A 84 3.38 9.18 -11.26
N THR A 85 4.63 9.60 -11.16
CA THR A 85 5.60 9.58 -12.27
C THR A 85 6.44 8.31 -12.30
N GLU A 86 6.79 7.76 -11.15
CA GLU A 86 7.67 6.60 -11.05
C GLU A 86 6.92 5.28 -11.20
N PHE A 87 5.66 5.22 -10.80
CA PHE A 87 4.89 3.98 -10.75
C PHE A 87 3.58 4.04 -11.54
N ASP A 88 2.62 4.90 -11.18
CA ASP A 88 1.27 4.88 -11.77
C ASP A 88 1.32 5.00 -13.29
N GLN A 89 1.99 6.03 -13.83
CA GLN A 89 2.07 6.25 -15.27
C GLN A 89 2.70 5.08 -16.03
N PRO A 90 3.95 4.65 -15.73
CA PRO A 90 4.58 3.57 -16.50
C PRO A 90 3.88 2.22 -16.33
N LEU A 91 3.33 1.93 -15.14
CA LEU A 91 2.65 0.68 -14.86
C LEU A 91 1.29 0.60 -15.55
N PHE A 92 0.51 1.68 -15.54
CA PHE A 92 -0.76 1.75 -16.28
C PHE A 92 -0.53 1.58 -17.80
N MET A 93 0.46 2.28 -18.36
CA MET A 93 0.83 2.14 -19.76
C MET A 93 1.26 0.71 -20.10
N LYS A 94 2.01 0.04 -19.20
CA LYS A 94 2.40 -1.37 -19.33
C LYS A 94 1.17 -2.28 -19.34
N ALA A 95 0.24 -2.07 -18.40
CA ALA A 95 -0.98 -2.86 -18.28
C ALA A 95 -1.84 -2.78 -19.58
N MET A 96 -2.06 -1.58 -20.09
CA MET A 96 -2.81 -1.36 -21.34
C MET A 96 -2.17 -2.03 -22.56
N LYS A 97 -0.84 -1.93 -22.67
CA LYS A 97 -0.07 -2.60 -23.74
C LYS A 97 -0.20 -4.12 -23.65
N LEU A 98 -0.10 -4.70 -22.45
CA LEU A 98 -0.24 -6.16 -22.24
C LEU A 98 -1.65 -6.66 -22.55
N ALA A 99 -2.67 -5.84 -22.29
CA ALA A 99 -4.05 -6.11 -22.70
C ALA A 99 -4.28 -6.00 -24.22
N GLY A 100 -3.28 -5.55 -24.98
CA GLY A 100 -3.32 -5.52 -26.46
C GLY A 100 -3.92 -4.25 -27.05
N LEU A 101 -4.03 -3.15 -26.30
CA LEU A 101 -4.39 -1.85 -26.86
C LEU A 101 -3.23 -1.27 -27.65
N LYS A 102 -3.56 -0.54 -28.72
CA LYS A 102 -2.58 0.28 -29.46
C LYS A 102 -2.25 1.53 -28.64
N ALA A 103 -1.02 2.05 -28.77
CA ALA A 103 -0.58 3.25 -28.05
C ALA A 103 -1.46 4.49 -28.29
N SER A 104 -2.19 4.55 -29.41
CA SER A 104 -3.15 5.62 -29.70
C SER A 104 -4.52 5.46 -28.99
N GLN A 105 -4.72 4.40 -28.22
CA GLN A 105 -5.99 4.08 -27.57
C GLN A 105 -5.98 4.29 -26.06
N TYR A 106 -4.87 4.73 -25.49
CA TYR A 106 -4.74 5.06 -24.08
C TYR A 106 -3.69 6.13 -23.86
N GLY A 107 -3.83 6.88 -22.78
CA GLY A 107 -2.89 7.91 -22.39
C GLY A 107 -2.83 8.09 -20.88
N VAL A 108 -1.76 8.75 -20.42
CA VAL A 108 -1.64 9.24 -19.05
C VAL A 108 -1.18 10.68 -19.11
N GLN A 109 -1.85 11.54 -18.36
CA GLN A 109 -1.55 12.95 -18.26
C GLN A 109 -1.45 13.35 -16.79
N ASN A 110 -0.83 14.48 -16.54
CA ASN A 110 -0.65 14.99 -15.18
C ASN A 110 -1.09 16.47 -15.14
N ALA A 111 -1.90 16.81 -14.13
CA ALA A 111 -2.48 18.14 -13.99
C ALA A 111 -1.53 19.17 -13.34
N GLN A 112 -0.34 18.75 -12.93
CA GLN A 112 0.69 19.64 -12.38
C GLN A 112 0.20 20.49 -11.20
N HIS A 113 -0.53 19.88 -10.27
CA HIS A 113 -1.07 20.54 -9.07
C HIS A 113 -2.06 21.69 -9.42
N SER A 114 -2.90 21.48 -10.44
CA SER A 114 -3.84 22.49 -10.92
C SER A 114 -5.21 21.91 -11.26
N ASP A 115 -6.23 22.24 -10.48
CA ASP A 115 -7.62 21.82 -10.72
C ASP A 115 -8.14 22.29 -12.07
N SER A 116 -7.81 23.52 -12.49
CA SER A 116 -8.21 24.06 -13.79
C SER A 116 -7.56 23.29 -14.95
N GLN A 117 -6.29 22.91 -14.79
CA GLN A 117 -5.59 22.06 -15.75
C GLN A 117 -6.20 20.66 -15.78
N PHE A 118 -6.54 20.08 -14.62
CA PHE A 118 -7.19 18.78 -14.53
C PHE A 118 -8.49 18.72 -15.34
N ILE A 119 -9.36 19.75 -15.16
CA ILE A 119 -10.62 19.88 -15.92
C ILE A 119 -10.34 20.03 -17.41
N THR A 120 -9.34 20.84 -17.79
CA THR A 120 -8.97 21.09 -19.19
C THR A 120 -8.49 19.81 -19.86
N LEU A 121 -7.66 19.03 -19.20
CA LEU A 121 -7.18 17.73 -19.68
C LEU A 121 -8.36 16.76 -19.91
N ALA A 122 -9.25 16.64 -18.93
CA ALA A 122 -10.43 15.77 -19.06
C ALA A 122 -11.33 16.15 -20.24
N GLN A 123 -11.58 17.45 -20.44
CA GLN A 123 -12.36 17.95 -21.56
C GLN A 123 -11.69 17.69 -22.92
N SER A 124 -10.36 17.87 -22.97
CA SER A 124 -9.56 17.58 -24.15
C SER A 124 -9.61 16.10 -24.52
N ASP A 125 -9.47 15.19 -23.56
CA ASP A 125 -9.50 13.76 -23.79
C ASP A 125 -10.88 13.28 -24.27
N ILE A 126 -11.94 13.81 -23.67
CA ILE A 126 -13.31 13.55 -24.13
C ILE A 126 -13.49 13.99 -25.59
N THR A 127 -13.00 15.17 -25.95
CA THR A 127 -13.05 15.71 -27.31
C THR A 127 -12.23 14.84 -28.28
N LYS A 128 -11.11 14.28 -27.85
CA LYS A 128 -10.25 13.37 -28.62
C LYS A 128 -10.80 11.95 -28.70
N GLY A 129 -11.93 11.65 -28.06
CA GLY A 129 -12.62 10.37 -28.20
C GLY A 129 -12.43 9.40 -27.04
N ALA A 130 -12.06 9.88 -25.87
CA ALA A 130 -12.08 9.08 -24.64
C ALA A 130 -13.48 8.50 -24.42
N LYS A 131 -13.55 7.25 -23.98
CA LYS A 131 -14.77 6.57 -23.55
C LYS A 131 -14.73 6.18 -22.08
N VAL A 132 -13.54 6.13 -21.52
CA VAL A 132 -13.32 5.94 -20.10
C VAL A 132 -12.22 6.92 -19.66
N LEU A 133 -12.46 7.62 -18.57
CA LEU A 133 -11.47 8.38 -17.83
C LEU A 133 -11.26 7.74 -16.47
N LEU A 134 -10.01 7.45 -16.14
CA LEU A 134 -9.60 7.24 -14.75
C LEU A 134 -9.13 8.58 -14.23
N ILE A 135 -9.60 8.98 -13.05
CA ILE A 135 -9.31 10.30 -12.50
C ILE A 135 -8.82 10.21 -11.06
N ASP A 136 -7.76 10.96 -10.79
CA ASP A 136 -7.16 11.12 -9.47
C ASP A 136 -6.93 12.62 -9.19
N PRO A 137 -7.98 13.43 -9.02
CA PRO A 137 -7.84 14.87 -8.73
C PRO A 137 -7.48 15.09 -7.25
N GLU A 138 -6.82 16.20 -6.95
CA GLU A 138 -6.53 16.59 -5.56
C GLU A 138 -7.80 17.00 -4.82
N ASP A 139 -8.70 17.73 -5.47
CA ASP A 139 -9.97 18.17 -4.90
C ASP A 139 -11.15 17.31 -5.39
N PRO A 140 -11.98 16.78 -4.47
CA PRO A 140 -13.18 16.03 -4.84
C PRO A 140 -14.20 16.81 -5.67
N GLY A 141 -14.26 18.13 -5.52
CA GLY A 141 -15.13 19.01 -6.32
C GLY A 141 -14.70 19.08 -7.78
N THR A 142 -13.39 19.08 -8.02
CA THR A 142 -12.79 18.95 -9.37
C THR A 142 -13.19 17.61 -9.99
N GLY A 143 -13.07 16.52 -9.25
CA GLY A 143 -13.52 15.20 -9.70
C GLY A 143 -15.02 15.16 -10.02
N ALA A 144 -15.86 15.74 -9.17
CA ALA A 144 -17.30 15.82 -9.41
C ALA A 144 -17.64 16.66 -10.69
N THR A 145 -16.89 17.73 -10.93
CA THR A 145 -17.03 18.55 -12.15
C THR A 145 -16.68 17.75 -13.39
N VAL A 146 -15.57 17.03 -13.38
CA VAL A 146 -15.17 16.14 -14.47
C VAL A 146 -16.19 15.02 -14.70
N ALA A 147 -16.64 14.36 -13.63
CA ALA A 147 -17.62 13.26 -13.71
C ALA A 147 -18.95 13.74 -14.35
N LYS A 148 -19.42 14.93 -13.94
CA LYS A 148 -20.63 15.55 -14.52
C LYS A 148 -20.46 15.91 -16.01
N TYR A 149 -19.29 16.44 -16.38
CA TYR A 149 -18.98 16.74 -17.78
C TYR A 149 -18.89 15.47 -18.62
N ALA A 150 -18.16 14.48 -18.14
CA ALA A 150 -18.02 13.17 -18.81
C ALA A 150 -19.37 12.50 -19.04
N GLN A 151 -20.25 12.49 -18.03
CA GLN A 151 -21.60 11.93 -18.11
C GLN A 151 -22.41 12.56 -19.24
N LYS A 152 -22.37 13.88 -19.41
CA LYS A 152 -23.06 14.61 -20.49
C LYS A 152 -22.59 14.18 -21.89
N HIS A 153 -21.34 13.73 -22.01
CA HIS A 153 -20.71 13.31 -23.26
C HIS A 153 -20.72 11.78 -23.44
N GLY A 154 -21.39 11.03 -22.54
CA GLY A 154 -21.46 9.57 -22.60
C GLY A 154 -20.14 8.86 -22.28
N VAL A 155 -19.23 9.54 -21.61
CA VAL A 155 -17.94 9.01 -21.13
C VAL A 155 -18.10 8.48 -19.72
N LYS A 156 -17.47 7.37 -19.40
CA LYS A 156 -17.50 6.75 -18.07
C LYS A 156 -16.28 7.20 -17.27
N VAL A 157 -16.49 7.42 -15.98
CA VAL A 157 -15.43 7.79 -15.04
C VAL A 157 -15.18 6.62 -14.08
N ILE A 158 -13.93 6.44 -13.70
CA ILE A 158 -13.47 5.55 -12.63
C ILE A 158 -12.65 6.43 -11.72
N ASP A 159 -13.00 6.48 -10.45
CA ASP A 159 -12.17 7.11 -9.43
C ASP A 159 -10.95 6.20 -9.19
N TYR A 160 -9.76 6.73 -9.40
CA TYR A 160 -8.48 6.04 -9.23
C TYR A 160 -7.74 6.66 -8.06
N ASP A 161 -7.27 5.87 -7.13
CA ASP A 161 -6.65 6.26 -5.85
C ASP A 161 -7.58 7.12 -4.96
N ARG A 162 -8.07 8.27 -5.42
CA ARG A 162 -8.94 9.19 -4.66
C ARG A 162 -10.41 9.06 -5.05
N LEU A 163 -11.27 8.97 -4.03
CA LEU A 163 -12.72 8.85 -4.21
C LEU A 163 -13.36 10.20 -4.48
N THR A 164 -14.01 10.35 -5.63
CA THR A 164 -14.66 11.61 -6.04
C THR A 164 -16.17 11.45 -6.32
N ALA A 165 -16.58 11.27 -7.59
CA ALA A 165 -17.97 11.09 -7.95
C ALA A 165 -18.15 10.01 -9.06
N GLY A 166 -17.14 9.20 -9.27
CA GLY A 166 -17.17 8.09 -10.23
C GLY A 166 -18.09 6.96 -9.77
N PRO A 167 -18.69 6.21 -10.71
CA PRO A 167 -19.53 5.06 -10.41
C PRO A 167 -18.74 3.81 -9.98
N TYR A 168 -17.43 3.83 -10.10
CA TYR A 168 -16.49 2.80 -9.67
C TYR A 168 -15.30 3.45 -9.01
N TYR A 169 -14.71 2.73 -8.05
CA TYR A 169 -13.52 3.16 -7.33
C TYR A 169 -12.47 2.06 -7.33
N ASP A 170 -11.22 2.43 -7.57
CA ASP A 170 -10.05 1.56 -7.52
C ASP A 170 -9.00 2.19 -6.62
N SER A 171 -8.66 1.53 -5.53
CA SER A 171 -7.67 1.99 -4.56
C SER A 171 -7.30 0.90 -3.55
N PHE A 172 -6.42 1.22 -2.64
CA PHE A 172 -6.15 0.38 -1.47
C PHE A 172 -7.27 0.51 -0.42
N ASN A 173 -7.33 -0.45 0.51
CA ASN A 173 -8.17 -0.34 1.68
C ASN A 173 -7.58 0.71 2.65
N ASN A 174 -7.96 1.97 2.48
CA ASN A 174 -7.38 3.11 3.17
C ASN A 174 -7.68 3.13 4.67
N VAL A 175 -8.79 2.56 5.13
CA VAL A 175 -9.03 2.34 6.57
C VAL A 175 -8.00 1.36 7.13
N TYR A 176 -7.66 0.32 6.37
CA TYR A 176 -6.63 -0.64 6.76
C TYR A 176 -5.22 -0.05 6.69
N VAL A 177 -4.93 0.82 5.73
CA VAL A 177 -3.69 1.63 5.73
C VAL A 177 -3.54 2.38 7.06
N GLY A 178 -4.57 3.11 7.48
CA GLY A 178 -4.57 3.80 8.76
C GLY A 178 -4.39 2.86 9.95
N HIS A 179 -5.06 1.71 9.95
CA HIS A 179 -4.88 0.68 10.97
C HIS A 179 -3.42 0.20 11.06
N LEU A 180 -2.77 -0.02 9.91
CA LEU A 180 -1.35 -0.40 9.85
C LEU A 180 -0.44 0.71 10.38
N LEU A 181 -0.71 1.99 10.08
CA LEU A 181 0.03 3.12 10.66
C LEU A 181 -0.08 3.14 12.18
N GLY A 182 -1.29 3.00 12.73
CA GLY A 182 -1.52 2.99 14.17
C GLY A 182 -0.86 1.80 14.88
N THR A 183 -1.05 0.59 14.37
CA THR A 183 -0.44 -0.64 14.93
C THR A 183 1.07 -0.66 14.73
N GLY A 184 1.54 -0.14 13.60
CA GLY A 184 2.96 0.04 13.31
C GLY A 184 3.61 0.96 14.33
N LEU A 185 3.04 2.15 14.58
CA LEU A 185 3.55 3.05 15.60
C LEU A 185 3.60 2.40 16.98
N ALA A 186 2.53 1.70 17.37
CA ALA A 186 2.48 1.01 18.66
C ALA A 186 3.58 -0.06 18.79
N SER A 187 3.83 -0.82 17.73
CA SER A 187 4.90 -1.83 17.68
C SER A 187 6.28 -1.18 17.76
N CYS A 188 6.46 -0.05 17.09
CA CYS A 188 7.72 0.71 17.11
C CYS A 188 8.04 1.28 18.49
N VAL A 189 7.05 1.89 19.14
CA VAL A 189 7.18 2.37 20.53
C VAL A 189 7.60 1.23 21.45
N ALA A 190 6.94 0.08 21.34
CA ALA A 190 7.26 -1.09 22.17
C ALA A 190 8.69 -1.60 21.94
N SER A 191 9.13 -1.67 20.68
CA SER A 191 10.48 -2.18 20.34
C SER A 191 11.59 -1.18 20.62
N TRP A 192 11.35 0.14 20.42
CA TRP A 192 12.38 1.18 20.61
C TRP A 192 12.50 1.67 22.05
N LYS A 193 11.56 1.28 22.92
CA LYS A 193 11.60 1.58 24.36
C LYS A 193 12.94 1.20 25.03
N MET A 194 13.60 0.17 24.55
CA MET A 194 14.93 -0.22 25.04
C MET A 194 16.04 0.81 24.72
N HIS A 195 15.84 1.65 23.70
CA HIS A 195 16.77 2.69 23.28
C HIS A 195 16.41 4.07 23.85
N ASN A 196 15.15 4.27 24.24
CA ASN A 196 14.67 5.51 24.84
C ASN A 196 13.61 5.20 25.92
N ALA A 197 13.99 5.32 27.19
CA ALA A 197 13.11 5.05 28.33
C ALA A 197 11.89 5.97 28.38
N SER A 198 11.92 7.17 27.77
CA SER A 198 10.77 8.08 27.71
C SER A 198 9.58 7.49 26.92
N LEU A 199 9.84 6.50 26.05
CA LEU A 199 8.81 5.73 25.34
C LEU A 199 8.02 4.78 26.26
N ALA A 200 8.29 4.76 27.57
CA ALA A 200 7.38 4.17 28.55
C ALA A 200 6.06 4.97 28.65
N HIS A 201 6.11 6.27 28.37
CA HIS A 201 4.97 7.19 28.34
C HIS A 201 5.01 7.97 27.01
N PRO A 202 4.54 7.37 25.92
CA PRO A 202 4.61 7.99 24.60
C PRO A 202 3.81 9.28 24.52
N LYS A 203 4.43 10.30 23.97
CA LYS A 203 3.85 11.62 23.71
C LYS A 203 3.91 11.86 22.20
N VAL A 204 2.75 11.86 21.57
CA VAL A 204 2.63 11.68 20.12
C VAL A 204 2.07 12.95 19.47
N ILE A 205 2.77 13.44 18.44
CA ILE A 205 2.14 14.31 17.43
C ILE A 205 1.56 13.41 16.36
N VAL A 206 0.28 13.63 16.02
CA VAL A 206 -0.44 12.87 15.00
C VAL A 206 -0.62 13.78 13.78
N MET A 207 0.28 13.65 12.79
CA MET A 207 0.15 14.35 11.52
C MET A 207 -0.96 13.72 10.68
N ARG A 208 -1.64 14.55 9.89
CA ARG A 208 -2.71 14.12 9.00
C ARG A 208 -2.35 14.42 7.54
N GLY A 209 -3.00 13.72 6.62
CA GLY A 209 -3.02 14.12 5.21
C GLY A 209 -3.97 15.29 4.97
N ASP A 210 -4.07 15.73 3.72
CA ASP A 210 -4.92 16.85 3.32
C ASP A 210 -6.39 16.58 3.70
N PRO A 211 -7.07 17.50 4.41
CA PRO A 211 -8.45 17.30 4.88
C PRO A 211 -9.48 17.23 3.75
N THR A 212 -9.16 17.69 2.54
CA THR A 212 -10.04 17.57 1.38
C THR A 212 -9.98 16.18 0.76
N ASP A 213 -8.90 15.42 0.99
CA ASP A 213 -8.74 14.06 0.50
C ASP A 213 -9.48 13.05 1.40
N ASN A 214 -10.43 12.32 0.80
CA ASN A 214 -11.15 11.26 1.50
C ASN A 214 -10.23 10.14 2.01
N ASN A 215 -9.09 9.89 1.36
CA ASN A 215 -8.11 8.90 1.82
C ASN A 215 -7.54 9.31 3.18
N ALA A 216 -7.20 10.59 3.39
CA ALA A 216 -6.74 11.10 4.67
C ALA A 216 -7.77 10.88 5.79
N THR A 217 -9.06 11.05 5.48
CA THR A 217 -10.17 10.76 6.42
C THR A 217 -10.24 9.26 6.74
N GLN A 218 -10.05 8.39 5.77
CA GLN A 218 -10.05 6.94 5.98
C GLN A 218 -8.82 6.49 6.77
N PHE A 219 -7.63 7.03 6.49
CA PHE A 219 -6.43 6.78 7.30
C PHE A 219 -6.64 7.18 8.74
N PHE A 220 -7.19 8.41 8.97
CA PHE A 220 -7.55 8.87 10.31
C PHE A 220 -8.46 7.87 11.02
N SER A 221 -9.54 7.42 10.37
CA SER A 221 -10.44 6.42 10.95
C SER A 221 -9.69 5.15 11.39
N GLY A 222 -8.75 4.68 10.56
CA GLY A 222 -7.97 3.47 10.82
C GLY A 222 -7.02 3.62 12.01
N TYR A 223 -6.13 4.63 12.00
CA TYR A 223 -5.16 4.79 13.10
C TYR A 223 -5.81 5.31 14.38
N ASN A 224 -6.87 6.11 14.30
CA ASN A 224 -7.60 6.57 15.46
C ASN A 224 -8.29 5.41 16.21
N ALA A 225 -8.78 4.40 15.50
CA ALA A 225 -9.33 3.19 16.11
C ALA A 225 -8.28 2.44 16.97
N VAL A 226 -6.99 2.53 16.61
CA VAL A 226 -5.88 1.93 17.37
C VAL A 226 -5.39 2.85 18.50
N LEU A 227 -5.18 4.13 18.21
CA LEU A 227 -4.50 5.05 19.13
C LEU A 227 -5.46 5.68 20.16
N SER A 228 -6.71 5.96 19.80
CA SER A 228 -7.67 6.59 20.72
C SER A 228 -7.87 5.83 22.03
N PRO A 229 -7.92 4.48 22.08
CA PRO A 229 -7.95 3.76 23.35
C PRO A 229 -6.71 3.99 24.22
N LEU A 230 -5.52 4.13 23.60
CA LEU A 230 -4.26 4.40 24.32
C LEU A 230 -4.24 5.81 24.90
N PHE A 231 -4.72 6.79 24.14
CA PHE A 231 -4.87 8.17 24.62
C PHE A 231 -5.92 8.29 25.74
N LYS A 232 -7.08 7.69 25.56
CA LYS A 232 -8.19 7.71 26.55
C LYS A 232 -7.82 7.01 27.86
N SER A 233 -6.98 5.98 27.83
CA SER A 233 -6.50 5.31 29.06
C SER A 233 -5.41 6.08 29.78
N GLY A 234 -4.84 7.15 29.17
CA GLY A 234 -3.67 7.85 29.67
C GLY A 234 -2.36 7.10 29.51
N SER A 235 -2.37 5.92 28.84
CA SER A 235 -1.13 5.17 28.56
C SER A 235 -0.23 5.92 27.59
N TRP A 236 -0.81 6.69 26.68
CA TRP A 236 -0.16 7.58 25.74
C TRP A 236 -0.77 8.97 25.83
N THR A 237 -0.04 10.00 25.41
CA THR A 237 -0.52 11.36 25.31
C THR A 237 -0.55 11.79 23.86
N GLU A 238 -1.69 12.26 23.38
CA GLU A 238 -1.79 12.98 22.12
C GLU A 238 -1.44 14.45 22.39
N GLU A 239 -0.25 14.89 21.93
CA GLU A 239 0.25 16.24 22.18
C GLU A 239 -0.35 17.26 21.22
N ALA A 240 -0.46 16.89 19.94
CA ALA A 240 -1.04 17.74 18.91
C ALA A 240 -1.54 16.92 17.71
N THR A 241 -2.54 17.46 17.01
CA THR A 241 -3.02 16.99 15.71
C THR A 241 -3.15 18.20 14.77
N PRO A 242 -2.09 18.52 14.01
CA PRO A 242 -2.11 19.60 13.01
C PRO A 242 -3.19 19.40 11.94
N ALA A 243 -3.49 20.47 11.18
CA ALA A 243 -4.55 20.50 10.17
C ALA A 243 -4.38 19.39 9.11
N GLY A 244 -3.14 19.19 8.67
CA GLY A 244 -2.78 18.15 7.71
C GLY A 244 -2.65 18.66 6.28
N THR A 245 -1.77 18.00 5.55
CA THR A 245 -1.42 18.34 4.16
C THR A 245 -0.72 17.18 3.49
N TRP A 246 -0.68 17.18 2.13
CA TRP A 246 0.24 16.34 1.37
C TRP A 246 1.50 17.08 0.90
N THR A 247 1.62 18.39 1.18
CA THR A 247 2.80 19.18 0.81
C THR A 247 3.89 19.06 1.88
N PRO A 248 5.05 18.44 1.58
CA PRO A 248 6.08 18.13 2.58
C PRO A 248 6.63 19.34 3.34
N SER A 249 6.79 20.51 2.67
CA SER A 249 7.25 21.73 3.32
C SER A 249 6.23 22.31 4.30
N THR A 250 4.94 22.18 3.99
CA THR A 250 3.85 22.58 4.89
C THR A 250 3.78 21.63 6.08
N ALA A 251 3.88 20.31 5.84
CA ALA A 251 3.91 19.31 6.90
C ALA A 251 5.08 19.55 7.88
N LEU A 252 6.27 19.89 7.36
CA LEU A 252 7.40 20.27 8.21
C LEU A 252 7.08 21.50 9.07
N THR A 253 6.48 22.55 8.48
CA THR A 253 6.10 23.76 9.22
C THR A 253 5.08 23.44 10.31
N GLU A 254 4.05 22.68 10.01
CA GLU A 254 3.04 22.25 10.99
C GLU A 254 3.67 21.43 12.13
N PHE A 255 4.57 20.52 11.79
CA PHE A 255 5.29 19.73 12.78
C PHE A 255 6.17 20.60 13.67
N GLN A 256 6.94 21.54 13.11
CA GLN A 256 7.83 22.43 13.87
C GLN A 256 7.04 23.30 14.86
N GLN A 257 5.88 23.81 14.46
CA GLN A 257 4.99 24.57 15.34
C GLN A 257 4.49 23.70 16.50
N ALA A 258 3.98 22.52 16.20
CA ALA A 258 3.49 21.57 17.19
C ALA A 258 4.61 21.11 18.13
N PHE A 259 5.79 20.78 17.60
CA PHE A 259 6.95 20.31 18.39
C PHE A 259 7.52 21.42 19.30
N THR A 260 7.51 22.68 18.83
CA THR A 260 7.90 23.84 19.65
C THR A 260 6.94 24.04 20.82
N ALA A 261 5.64 23.88 20.60
CA ALA A 261 4.62 23.97 21.65
C ALA A 261 4.68 22.78 22.64
N HIS A 262 5.12 21.60 22.15
CA HIS A 262 5.16 20.35 22.90
C HIS A 262 6.55 19.69 22.82
N PRO A 263 7.60 20.29 23.42
CA PRO A 263 9.00 19.83 23.26
C PRO A 263 9.28 18.46 23.92
N SER A 264 8.34 17.95 24.70
CA SER A 264 8.42 16.62 25.30
C SER A 264 7.91 15.50 24.39
N THR A 265 7.44 15.82 23.19
CA THR A 265 7.03 14.82 22.17
C THR A 265 8.18 13.87 21.88
N ASN A 266 7.88 12.56 21.82
CA ASN A 266 8.87 11.52 21.61
C ASN A 266 8.46 10.47 20.57
N ALA A 267 7.33 10.68 19.87
CA ALA A 267 6.88 9.83 18.78
C ALA A 267 6.03 10.65 17.78
N LEU A 268 6.02 10.23 16.51
CA LEU A 268 5.29 10.85 15.43
C LEU A 268 4.51 9.80 14.65
N LEU A 269 3.21 9.97 14.51
CA LEU A 269 2.48 9.35 13.41
C LEU A 269 2.56 10.29 12.21
N SER A 270 3.28 9.89 11.17
CA SER A 270 3.26 10.56 9.86
C SER A 270 2.42 9.75 8.88
N PRO A 271 1.57 10.38 8.05
CA PRO A 271 0.68 9.68 7.15
C PRO A 271 1.38 9.11 5.92
N ASN A 272 2.54 9.63 5.53
CA ASN A 272 3.35 9.12 4.42
C ASN A 272 4.85 9.46 4.58
N ASP A 273 5.69 8.88 3.72
CA ASP A 273 7.14 9.02 3.76
C ASP A 273 7.59 10.43 3.35
N GLU A 274 6.92 11.03 2.37
CA GLU A 274 7.28 12.37 1.86
C GLU A 274 7.09 13.45 2.93
N ASN A 275 6.06 13.35 3.76
CA ASN A 275 5.87 14.23 4.91
C ASN A 275 6.85 13.86 6.05
N ALA A 276 7.13 12.57 6.25
CA ALA A 276 8.03 12.10 7.30
C ALA A 276 9.47 12.58 7.09
N SER A 277 9.99 12.50 5.86
CA SER A 277 11.42 12.70 5.59
C SER A 277 11.95 14.09 5.93
N PRO A 278 11.33 15.23 5.56
CA PRO A 278 11.78 16.54 6.01
C PRO A 278 11.65 16.72 7.52
N ILE A 279 10.66 16.09 8.16
CA ILE A 279 10.51 16.11 9.62
C ILE A 279 11.64 15.32 10.27
N ILE A 280 12.00 14.15 9.74
CA ILE A 280 13.14 13.34 10.20
C ILE A 280 14.45 14.15 10.07
N THR A 281 14.65 14.81 8.93
CA THR A 281 15.81 15.69 8.73
C THR A 281 15.86 16.79 9.79
N TYR A 282 14.74 17.42 10.10
CA TYR A 282 14.66 18.41 11.18
C TYR A 282 14.98 17.79 12.54
N LEU A 283 14.40 16.64 12.88
CA LEU A 283 14.67 15.93 14.14
C LEU A 283 16.17 15.58 14.29
N GLN A 284 16.87 15.26 13.21
CA GLN A 284 18.31 15.03 13.20
C GLN A 284 19.08 16.31 13.57
N THR A 285 18.63 17.50 13.10
CA THR A 285 19.22 18.79 13.54
C THR A 285 18.97 19.09 15.01
N GLN A 286 17.91 18.51 15.59
CA GLN A 286 17.62 18.56 17.02
C GLN A 286 18.35 17.46 17.82
N HIS A 287 19.33 16.80 17.21
CA HIS A 287 20.16 15.74 17.80
C HIS A 287 19.39 14.47 18.23
N VAL A 288 18.21 14.24 17.66
CA VAL A 288 17.48 12.96 17.83
C VAL A 288 18.35 11.83 17.27
N LYS A 289 18.50 10.75 18.04
CA LYS A 289 19.34 9.60 17.68
C LYS A 289 18.51 8.52 16.99
N PRO A 290 19.13 7.65 16.16
CA PRO A 290 18.44 6.49 15.60
C PRO A 290 17.77 5.64 16.69
N TYR A 291 16.61 5.09 16.38
CA TYR A 291 15.80 4.21 17.25
C TYR A 291 15.28 4.84 18.55
N THR A 292 15.28 6.19 18.66
CA THR A 292 14.83 6.88 19.88
C THR A 292 13.55 7.68 19.74
N PHE A 293 13.12 7.96 18.51
CA PHE A 293 11.93 8.74 18.19
C PHE A 293 11.18 8.05 17.04
N PRO A 294 10.24 7.12 17.32
CA PRO A 294 9.51 6.39 16.29
C PRO A 294 8.72 7.32 15.38
N VAL A 295 8.91 7.18 14.07
CA VAL A 295 8.18 7.87 13.02
C VAL A 295 7.59 6.83 12.08
N THR A 296 6.31 6.95 11.73
CA THR A 296 5.67 6.11 10.71
C THR A 296 5.77 6.74 9.33
N GLY A 297 5.50 5.94 8.29
CA GLY A 297 5.36 6.41 6.92
C GLY A 297 4.44 5.52 6.09
N GLN A 298 4.24 5.88 4.84
CA GLN A 298 3.47 5.16 3.84
C GLN A 298 4.09 5.42 2.46
N ASP A 299 3.80 4.56 1.52
CA ASP A 299 4.18 4.55 0.10
C ASP A 299 5.53 3.88 -0.20
N ALA A 300 6.31 3.52 0.81
CA ALA A 300 7.58 2.80 0.67
C ALA A 300 8.52 3.48 -0.34
N THR A 301 8.66 4.79 -0.25
CA THR A 301 9.54 5.57 -1.11
C THR A 301 11.00 5.24 -0.85
N GLN A 302 11.86 5.52 -1.83
CA GLN A 302 13.30 5.30 -1.64
C GLN A 302 13.83 5.98 -0.38
N ILE A 303 13.43 7.25 -0.15
CA ILE A 303 13.88 8.02 1.01
C ILE A 303 13.30 7.48 2.32
N GLY A 304 12.01 7.10 2.34
CA GLY A 304 11.39 6.49 3.51
C GLY A 304 12.06 5.16 3.89
N ILE A 305 12.42 4.33 2.89
CA ILE A 305 13.18 3.10 3.14
C ILE A 305 14.58 3.40 3.69
N GLN A 306 15.26 4.42 3.17
CA GLN A 306 16.59 4.84 3.65
C GLN A 306 16.51 5.36 5.08
N ASP A 307 15.54 6.21 5.41
CA ASP A 307 15.27 6.68 6.78
C ASP A 307 14.96 5.51 7.73
N MET A 308 14.22 4.53 7.24
CA MET A 308 13.84 3.34 8.00
C MET A 308 15.04 2.44 8.31
N ILE A 309 15.89 2.13 7.34
CA ILE A 309 17.08 1.29 7.59
C ILE A 309 18.15 2.02 8.43
N ALA A 310 18.17 3.35 8.38
CA ALA A 310 19.02 4.20 9.22
C ALA A 310 18.48 4.35 10.67
N GLY A 311 17.26 3.87 10.95
CA GLY A 311 16.66 3.88 12.30
C GLY A 311 15.98 5.19 12.68
N TYR A 312 15.62 6.04 11.74
CA TYR A 312 14.86 7.27 11.97
C TYR A 312 13.38 7.13 11.68
N GLN A 313 13.01 6.31 10.69
CA GLN A 313 11.64 5.87 10.47
C GLN A 313 11.52 4.41 10.91
N CYS A 314 10.41 4.03 11.53
CA CYS A 314 10.32 2.69 12.10
C CYS A 314 9.64 1.67 11.19
N GLY A 315 8.90 2.13 10.22
CA GLY A 315 8.23 1.33 9.21
C GLY A 315 7.45 2.20 8.25
N THR A 316 7.02 1.60 7.15
CA THR A 316 6.20 2.24 6.13
C THR A 316 5.06 1.32 5.72
N VAL A 317 3.91 1.87 5.35
CA VAL A 317 2.84 1.09 4.72
C VAL A 317 3.14 1.01 3.23
N TYR A 318 3.48 -0.17 2.78
CA TYR A 318 3.71 -0.47 1.38
C TYR A 318 2.37 -0.66 0.65
N LYS A 319 2.16 0.14 -0.36
CA LYS A 319 1.09 0.01 -1.34
C LYS A 319 1.71 -0.42 -2.66
N PRO A 320 1.58 -1.70 -3.07
CA PRO A 320 2.13 -2.18 -4.34
C PRO A 320 1.38 -1.54 -5.52
N ILE A 321 1.81 -0.39 -6.01
CA ILE A 321 1.12 0.40 -7.05
C ILE A 321 0.90 -0.39 -8.34
N PHE A 322 1.72 -1.41 -8.63
CA PHE A 322 1.47 -2.28 -9.78
C PHE A 322 0.11 -3.00 -9.70
N LEU A 323 -0.38 -3.32 -8.48
CA LEU A 323 -1.72 -3.92 -8.29
C LEU A 323 -2.82 -2.92 -8.64
N GLU A 324 -2.68 -1.67 -8.22
CA GLU A 324 -3.65 -0.60 -8.49
C GLU A 324 -3.69 -0.24 -9.97
N ALA A 325 -2.53 -0.05 -10.57
CA ALA A 325 -2.42 0.21 -12.01
C ALA A 325 -3.00 -0.93 -12.86
N GLU A 326 -2.77 -2.19 -12.46
CA GLU A 326 -3.33 -3.37 -13.14
C GLU A 326 -4.84 -3.46 -12.93
N ALA A 327 -5.34 -3.18 -11.71
CA ALA A 327 -6.75 -3.20 -11.37
C ALA A 327 -7.53 -2.10 -12.09
N GLY A 328 -7.03 -0.85 -12.06
CA GLY A 328 -7.63 0.28 -12.76
C GLY A 328 -7.69 0.04 -14.28
N ALA A 329 -6.58 -0.46 -14.85
CA ALA A 329 -6.54 -0.82 -16.26
C ALA A 329 -7.55 -1.93 -16.60
N ALA A 330 -7.64 -2.98 -15.78
CA ALA A 330 -8.60 -4.04 -15.97
C ALA A 330 -10.04 -3.52 -15.90
N LEU A 331 -10.37 -2.76 -14.86
CA LEU A 331 -11.69 -2.16 -14.66
C LEU A 331 -12.10 -1.28 -15.85
N ALA A 332 -11.16 -0.45 -16.34
CA ALA A 332 -11.38 0.39 -17.51
C ALA A 332 -11.69 -0.41 -18.78
N LEU A 333 -11.06 -1.56 -18.98
CA LEU A 333 -11.33 -2.44 -20.12
C LEU A 333 -12.74 -3.02 -20.08
N TYR A 334 -13.26 -3.44 -18.91
CA TYR A 334 -14.66 -3.86 -18.79
C TYR A 334 -15.63 -2.73 -19.14
N VAL A 335 -15.39 -1.56 -18.53
CA VAL A 335 -16.23 -0.38 -18.72
C VAL A 335 -16.25 0.05 -20.21
N ARG A 336 -15.07 0.09 -20.85
CA ARG A 336 -14.90 0.44 -22.26
C ARG A 336 -15.59 -0.56 -23.20
N ALA A 337 -15.57 -1.85 -22.84
CA ALA A 337 -16.21 -2.91 -23.62
C ALA A 337 -17.75 -2.97 -23.41
N GLY A 338 -18.30 -2.16 -22.51
CA GLY A 338 -19.71 -2.23 -22.10
C GLY A 338 -20.06 -3.57 -21.41
N VAL A 339 -19.10 -4.16 -20.72
CA VAL A 339 -19.24 -5.42 -19.97
C VAL A 339 -19.20 -5.11 -18.49
N LYS A 340 -20.12 -5.65 -17.71
CA LYS A 340 -20.13 -5.47 -16.26
C LYS A 340 -18.89 -6.16 -15.66
N PRO A 341 -18.09 -5.45 -14.84
CA PRO A 341 -16.98 -6.08 -14.14
C PRO A 341 -17.47 -7.23 -13.23
N PRO A 342 -16.71 -8.33 -13.10
CA PRO A 342 -17.11 -9.45 -12.26
C PRO A 342 -17.06 -9.04 -10.76
N LYS A 343 -17.92 -9.67 -9.95
CA LYS A 343 -17.94 -9.43 -8.50
C LYS A 343 -16.63 -9.83 -7.81
N SER A 344 -15.87 -10.74 -8.41
CA SER A 344 -14.54 -11.12 -7.93
C SER A 344 -13.51 -9.99 -8.07
N LEU A 345 -13.66 -9.12 -9.08
CA LEU A 345 -12.83 -7.92 -9.25
C LEU A 345 -13.33 -6.80 -8.33
N LEU A 346 -14.63 -6.54 -8.31
CA LEU A 346 -15.25 -5.57 -7.40
C LEU A 346 -15.43 -6.20 -6.02
N ASN A 347 -14.31 -6.41 -5.32
CA ASN A 347 -14.23 -7.17 -4.07
C ASN A 347 -14.72 -6.40 -2.83
N GLY A 348 -15.14 -5.14 -2.99
CA GLY A 348 -15.65 -4.30 -1.91
C GLY A 348 -16.55 -3.17 -2.38
N SER A 349 -16.89 -2.31 -1.43
CA SER A 349 -17.57 -1.04 -1.69
C SER A 349 -17.19 -0.01 -0.64
N VAL A 350 -17.10 1.24 -1.04
CA VAL A 350 -16.83 2.37 -0.15
C VAL A 350 -18.06 3.28 -0.09
N THR A 351 -18.34 3.85 1.10
CA THR A 351 -19.35 4.89 1.23
C THR A 351 -18.74 6.20 0.76
N ASN A 352 -19.37 6.85 -0.21
CA ASN A 352 -18.89 8.09 -0.79
C ASN A 352 -19.58 9.30 -0.17
N PRO A 353 -18.90 10.07 0.68
CA PRO A 353 -19.49 11.27 1.30
C PRO A 353 -19.79 12.37 0.26
N ASN A 354 -19.06 12.39 -0.86
CA ASN A 354 -19.21 13.39 -1.91
C ASN A 354 -20.47 13.15 -2.77
N VAL A 355 -21.10 11.97 -2.67
CA VAL A 355 -22.32 11.60 -3.41
C VAL A 355 -23.36 11.04 -2.43
N HIS A 356 -23.82 11.87 -1.51
CA HIS A 356 -24.90 11.55 -0.56
C HIS A 356 -24.73 10.19 0.15
N ASN A 357 -23.50 9.83 0.50
CA ASN A 357 -23.15 8.54 1.14
C ASN A 357 -23.54 7.30 0.28
N ALA A 358 -23.56 7.43 -1.04
CA ALA A 358 -23.79 6.31 -1.93
C ALA A 358 -22.72 5.21 -1.74
N LYS A 359 -23.13 3.96 -1.92
CA LYS A 359 -22.18 2.82 -1.96
C LYS A 359 -21.60 2.71 -3.36
N VAL A 360 -20.29 2.91 -3.48
CA VAL A 360 -19.55 2.79 -4.73
C VAL A 360 -18.89 1.42 -4.80
N PRO A 361 -19.21 0.59 -5.81
CA PRO A 361 -18.50 -0.68 -6.05
C PRO A 361 -17.03 -0.42 -6.29
N SER A 362 -16.18 -1.16 -5.58
CA SER A 362 -14.76 -0.85 -5.52
C SER A 362 -13.88 -2.08 -5.71
N VAL A 363 -12.71 -1.85 -6.30
CA VAL A 363 -11.55 -2.72 -6.18
C VAL A 363 -10.76 -2.20 -4.98
N LEU A 364 -10.67 -2.99 -3.91
CA LEU A 364 -9.94 -2.64 -2.71
C LEU A 364 -8.73 -3.56 -2.55
N LEU A 365 -7.54 -2.99 -2.71
CA LEU A 365 -6.27 -3.68 -2.64
C LEU A 365 -5.76 -3.72 -1.19
N THR A 366 -4.94 -4.71 -0.86
CA THR A 366 -4.42 -4.91 0.49
C THR A 366 -3.03 -4.28 0.61
N PRO A 367 -2.85 -3.27 1.47
CA PRO A 367 -1.54 -2.74 1.81
C PRO A 367 -0.82 -3.64 2.83
N GLU A 368 0.49 -3.45 2.99
CA GLU A 368 1.32 -4.21 3.92
C GLU A 368 2.20 -3.27 4.77
N TRP A 369 2.35 -3.57 6.07
CA TRP A 369 3.31 -2.89 6.93
C TRP A 369 4.70 -3.48 6.74
N VAL A 370 5.64 -2.66 6.31
CA VAL A 370 7.03 -3.04 6.06
C VAL A 370 7.94 -2.40 7.10
N THR A 371 8.90 -3.21 7.59
CA THR A 371 9.96 -2.81 8.51
C THR A 371 11.32 -3.07 7.87
N PRO A 372 12.44 -2.59 8.44
CA PRO A 372 13.77 -2.83 7.87
C PRO A 372 14.05 -4.30 7.56
N GLY A 373 13.58 -5.22 8.41
CA GLY A 373 13.81 -6.66 8.24
C GLY A 373 12.95 -7.33 7.16
N THR A 374 11.98 -6.62 6.57
CA THR A 374 11.10 -7.16 5.52
C THR A 374 11.28 -6.51 4.15
N VAL A 375 12.08 -5.43 4.04
CA VAL A 375 12.33 -4.69 2.78
C VAL A 375 12.73 -5.61 1.62
N GLU A 376 13.70 -6.51 1.85
CA GLU A 376 14.19 -7.42 0.80
C GLU A 376 13.09 -8.36 0.30
N LYS A 377 12.24 -8.85 1.20
CA LYS A 377 11.20 -9.86 0.90
C LYS A 377 9.94 -9.26 0.26
N THR A 378 9.77 -7.95 0.35
CA THR A 378 8.61 -7.21 -0.15
C THR A 378 9.03 -6.27 -1.27
N ILE A 379 9.46 -5.09 -0.93
CA ILE A 379 9.72 -3.98 -1.84
C ILE A 379 10.77 -4.32 -2.92
N VAL A 380 11.90 -4.95 -2.51
CA VAL A 380 12.97 -5.36 -3.44
C VAL A 380 12.53 -6.56 -4.26
N HIS A 381 11.93 -7.57 -3.61
CA HIS A 381 11.37 -8.75 -4.28
C HIS A 381 10.36 -8.35 -5.38
N ASP A 382 9.51 -7.38 -5.12
CA ASP A 382 8.50 -6.89 -6.06
C ASP A 382 9.09 -5.96 -7.14
N HIS A 383 10.41 -5.69 -7.08
CA HIS A 383 11.08 -4.73 -7.96
C HIS A 383 10.47 -3.32 -7.90
N PHE A 384 9.86 -2.97 -6.75
CA PHE A 384 9.23 -1.66 -6.56
C PHE A 384 10.28 -0.58 -6.41
N VAL A 385 11.21 -0.73 -5.45
CA VAL A 385 12.41 0.10 -5.37
C VAL A 385 13.64 -0.81 -5.48
N PRO A 386 14.52 -0.60 -6.46
CA PRO A 386 15.70 -1.43 -6.63
C PRO A 386 16.66 -1.32 -5.44
N ALA A 387 17.19 -2.44 -4.96
CA ALA A 387 18.15 -2.48 -3.86
C ALA A 387 19.33 -1.52 -4.07
N LYS A 388 19.82 -1.38 -5.30
CA LYS A 388 20.93 -0.48 -5.64
C LYS A 388 20.60 1.01 -5.37
N SER A 389 19.32 1.40 -5.50
CA SER A 389 18.86 2.76 -5.22
C SER A 389 18.76 3.02 -3.71
N ILE A 390 18.38 2.01 -2.95
CA ILE A 390 18.33 2.04 -1.48
C ILE A 390 19.75 2.05 -0.92
N CYS A 391 20.61 1.12 -1.37
CA CYS A 391 21.91 0.80 -0.80
C CYS A 391 23.04 1.67 -1.38
N THR A 392 22.87 2.98 -1.38
CA THR A 392 23.92 3.94 -1.76
C THR A 392 25.13 3.84 -0.82
N ALA A 393 26.21 4.56 -1.12
CA ALA A 393 27.40 4.55 -0.27
C ALA A 393 27.10 4.84 1.21
N THR A 394 26.17 5.76 1.47
CA THR A 394 25.71 6.14 2.82
C THR A 394 25.04 4.98 3.54
N TYR A 395 24.16 4.23 2.89
CA TYR A 395 23.30 3.21 3.49
C TYR A 395 23.81 1.77 3.34
N LYS A 396 25.00 1.60 2.74
CA LYS A 396 25.56 0.27 2.46
C LYS A 396 25.74 -0.62 3.70
N ALA A 397 26.06 -0.01 4.85
CA ALA A 397 26.20 -0.74 6.11
C ALA A 397 24.86 -1.20 6.64
N ASP A 398 23.83 -0.35 6.55
CA ASP A 398 22.47 -0.64 6.99
C ASP A 398 21.81 -1.69 6.10
N CYS A 399 21.99 -1.60 4.79
CA CYS A 399 21.55 -2.64 3.86
C CYS A 399 22.12 -4.02 4.22
N ARG A 400 23.43 -4.10 4.52
CA ARG A 400 24.03 -5.38 4.96
C ARG A 400 23.43 -5.88 6.27
N ARG A 401 23.15 -4.98 7.23
CA ARG A 401 22.50 -5.33 8.51
C ARG A 401 21.16 -6.00 8.31
N TYR A 402 20.39 -5.55 7.33
CA TYR A 402 19.04 -6.06 7.05
C TYR A 402 18.97 -7.05 5.87
N GLY A 403 20.10 -7.42 5.28
CA GLY A 403 20.18 -8.41 4.20
C GLY A 403 19.61 -7.93 2.87
N ILE A 404 19.54 -6.62 2.65
CA ILE A 404 19.11 -6.02 1.37
C ILE A 404 20.25 -6.15 0.35
N LYS A 405 19.95 -6.75 -0.83
CA LYS A 405 20.95 -7.16 -1.83
C LYS A 405 20.63 -6.62 -3.23
#